data_c5e371d535c67931c00a1d47d12a5b34
#
_entry.id   c5e371d535c67931c00a1d47d12a5b34
#
_cell.length_a   1.000
_cell.length_b   1.000
_cell.length_c   1.000
_cell.angle_alpha   90.00
_cell.angle_beta   90.00
_cell.angle_gamma   90.00
#
_symmetry.space_group_name_H-M   'P 1'
#
loop_
_entity.id
_entity.type
_entity.pdbx_description
1 polymer ?
#
loop_
_entity_poly.entity_id
_entity_poly.type
_entity_poly.pdbx_seq_one_letter_code
_entity_poly.pdbx_strand_id
1 'polypeptide(L)'
;NINNENNEIVLGDENITAAHIQVSFVAASDERDKTDFADLDLGLDFVKGLEPVTYYWDKRSKYGDKYADGYDLAAQTPDGTHKEDQMEIGFKAQAVRDLEEAAGYKVSDKKNLTLTLSGDGKQYGLKYERFVPILVKAIQDQDAIITSLTARVTALES
;
A
#
# COMPACT_ATOMS: atom_id res chain seq x y z
N ASN A 1 19.95 -6.86 -7.37
CA ASN A 1 20.42 -7.42 -6.10
C ASN A 1 19.40 -8.40 -5.56
N ILE A 2 19.83 -9.61 -5.30
CA ILE A 2 19.03 -10.59 -4.56
C ILE A 2 19.55 -10.51 -3.13
N ASN A 3 18.77 -9.96 -2.23
CA ASN A 3 19.05 -10.07 -0.81
C ASN A 3 18.57 -11.45 -0.37
N ASN A 4 19.48 -12.29 0.08
CA ASN A 4 19.19 -13.68 0.46
C ASN A 4 18.79 -13.81 1.94
N GLU A 5 18.52 -12.70 2.60
CA GLU A 5 18.01 -12.69 3.96
C GLU A 5 16.48 -12.82 3.94
N ASN A 6 15.95 -13.73 4.71
CA ASN A 6 14.51 -13.91 4.96
C ASN A 6 13.64 -14.32 3.75
N ASN A 7 14.17 -15.00 2.72
CA ASN A 7 13.42 -15.40 1.54
C ASN A 7 12.78 -14.23 0.77
N GLU A 8 13.45 -13.09 0.73
CA GLU A 8 13.02 -11.89 0.02
C GLU A 8 13.75 -11.74 -1.32
N ILE A 9 13.06 -11.20 -2.31
CA ILE A 9 13.64 -10.74 -3.57
C ILE A 9 13.60 -9.21 -3.57
N VAL A 10 14.78 -8.58 -3.59
CA VAL A 10 14.91 -7.12 -3.72
C VAL A 10 15.42 -6.79 -5.12
N LEU A 11 14.63 -6.03 -5.88
CA LEU A 11 14.94 -5.61 -7.24
C LEU A 11 15.33 -4.13 -7.24
N GLY A 12 16.63 -3.87 -7.36
CA GLY A 12 17.17 -2.52 -7.47
C GLY A 12 17.60 -1.88 -6.14
N ASP A 13 17.90 -0.60 -6.23
CA ASP A 13 18.28 0.27 -5.11
C ASP A 13 17.69 1.68 -5.33
N GLU A 14 18.11 2.66 -4.56
CA GLU A 14 17.61 4.04 -4.64
C GLU A 14 17.92 4.77 -5.97
N ASN A 15 18.78 4.21 -6.82
CA ASN A 15 19.16 4.80 -8.11
C ASN A 15 18.33 4.26 -9.28
N ILE A 16 17.55 3.18 -9.07
CA ILE A 16 16.67 2.65 -10.12
C ILE A 16 15.50 3.60 -10.34
N THR A 17 15.32 4.02 -11.59
CA THR A 17 14.28 4.97 -11.99
C THR A 17 13.13 4.31 -12.76
N ALA A 18 13.35 3.11 -13.32
CA ALA A 18 12.29 2.37 -14.03
C ALA A 18 12.58 0.87 -14.02
N ALA A 19 11.50 0.07 -14.02
CA ALA A 19 11.54 -1.37 -14.24
C ALA A 19 10.64 -1.72 -15.44
N HIS A 20 11.23 -2.25 -16.50
CA HIS A 20 10.50 -2.68 -17.71
C HIS A 20 10.46 -4.20 -17.76
N ILE A 21 9.26 -4.76 -17.74
CA ILE A 21 9.02 -6.21 -17.75
C ILE A 21 8.12 -6.54 -18.92
N GLN A 22 8.56 -7.47 -19.79
CA GLN A 22 7.84 -7.84 -21.01
C GLN A 22 6.62 -8.75 -20.75
N VAL A 23 6.47 -9.28 -19.55
CA VAL A 23 5.40 -10.19 -19.18
C VAL A 23 4.79 -9.76 -17.86
N SER A 24 3.55 -10.17 -17.60
CA SER A 24 2.88 -9.89 -16.32
C SER A 24 3.51 -10.69 -15.17
N PHE A 25 3.59 -10.09 -14.00
CA PHE A 25 3.85 -10.85 -12.77
C PHE A 25 2.66 -11.74 -12.47
N VAL A 26 2.91 -13.02 -12.19
CA VAL A 26 1.90 -13.99 -11.77
C VAL A 26 2.11 -14.30 -10.30
N ALA A 27 1.17 -13.88 -9.46
CA ALA A 27 1.13 -14.29 -8.06
C ALA A 27 0.34 -15.60 -7.93
N ALA A 28 0.91 -16.60 -7.26
CA ALA A 28 0.19 -17.84 -6.95
C ALA A 28 -1.06 -17.53 -6.10
N SER A 29 -2.20 -18.10 -6.47
CA SER A 29 -3.48 -17.83 -5.82
C SER A 29 -4.42 -19.05 -5.78
N ASP A 30 -3.86 -20.25 -5.83
CA ASP A 30 -4.65 -21.47 -5.75
C ASP A 30 -5.37 -21.55 -4.39
N GLU A 31 -6.66 -21.86 -4.41
CA GLU A 31 -7.48 -21.98 -3.21
C GLU A 31 -6.96 -23.07 -2.27
N ARG A 32 -6.42 -24.16 -2.84
CA ARG A 32 -5.90 -25.31 -2.07
C ARG A 32 -4.66 -24.98 -1.24
N ASP A 33 -3.99 -23.86 -1.55
CA ASP A 33 -2.81 -23.38 -0.84
C ASP A 33 -3.16 -22.32 0.23
N LYS A 34 -4.45 -22.12 0.50
CA LYS A 34 -4.99 -21.12 1.42
C LYS A 34 -5.90 -21.75 2.46
N THR A 35 -6.02 -21.11 3.62
CA THR A 35 -6.91 -21.55 4.70
C THR A 35 -7.52 -20.34 5.41
N ASP A 36 -8.46 -20.60 6.30
CA ASP A 36 -9.07 -19.61 7.18
C ASP A 36 -9.69 -18.41 6.42
N PHE A 37 -10.45 -18.72 5.37
CA PHE A 37 -11.16 -17.72 4.59
C PHE A 37 -12.18 -16.97 5.47
N ALA A 38 -12.18 -15.67 5.35
CA ALA A 38 -13.15 -14.77 5.96
C ALA A 38 -13.52 -13.65 4.97
N ASP A 39 -14.70 -13.09 5.13
CA ASP A 39 -15.12 -11.95 4.33
C ASP A 39 -14.22 -10.74 4.63
N LEU A 40 -13.86 -10.01 3.58
CA LEU A 40 -13.10 -8.77 3.71
C LEU A 40 -14.01 -7.67 4.26
N ASP A 41 -13.64 -7.09 5.38
CA ASP A 41 -14.35 -5.99 6.04
C ASP A 41 -13.85 -4.59 5.65
N LEU A 42 -12.71 -4.49 4.96
CA LEU A 42 -12.23 -3.25 4.35
C LEU A 42 -12.94 -3.00 3.01
N GLY A 43 -13.99 -2.19 3.03
CA GLY A 43 -14.82 -1.87 1.88
C GLY A 43 -14.92 -0.36 1.64
N LEU A 44 -16.15 0.11 1.39
CA LEU A 44 -16.43 1.49 0.97
C LEU A 44 -15.91 2.54 1.97
N ASP A 45 -16.08 2.33 3.28
CA ASP A 45 -15.65 3.33 4.26
C ASP A 45 -14.13 3.44 4.35
N PHE A 46 -13.41 2.34 4.21
CA PHE A 46 -11.95 2.37 4.11
C PHE A 46 -11.50 3.15 2.86
N VAL A 47 -12.09 2.86 1.69
CA VAL A 47 -11.76 3.56 0.43
C VAL A 47 -12.05 5.04 0.50
N LYS A 48 -13.15 5.45 1.14
CA LYS A 48 -13.48 6.87 1.36
C LYS A 48 -12.51 7.58 2.29
N GLY A 49 -11.83 6.86 3.17
CA GLY A 49 -10.79 7.39 4.06
C GLY A 49 -9.43 7.54 3.39
N LEU A 50 -9.20 6.90 2.25
CA LEU A 50 -7.93 7.03 1.52
C LEU A 50 -7.78 8.44 0.93
N GLU A 51 -6.55 8.97 1.00
CA GLU A 51 -6.17 10.28 0.47
C GLU A 51 -5.20 10.11 -0.71
N PRO A 52 -5.70 10.00 -1.97
CA PRO A 52 -4.83 9.99 -3.13
C PRO A 52 -4.09 11.33 -3.27
N VAL A 53 -2.79 11.26 -3.53
CA VAL A 53 -1.96 12.47 -3.68
C VAL A 53 -1.05 12.35 -4.91
N THR A 54 -0.63 13.49 -5.44
CA THR A 54 0.54 13.57 -6.31
C THR A 54 1.76 13.95 -5.49
N TYR A 55 2.93 13.45 -5.86
CA TYR A 55 4.16 13.74 -5.16
C TYR A 55 5.38 13.66 -6.09
N TYR A 56 6.52 14.09 -5.59
CA TYR A 56 7.83 13.87 -6.18
C TYR A 56 8.68 13.10 -5.18
N TRP A 57 9.51 12.19 -5.67
CA TRP A 57 10.46 11.52 -4.81
C TRP A 57 11.55 12.49 -4.38
N ASP A 58 11.84 12.47 -3.07
CA ASP A 58 13.04 13.02 -2.44
C ASP A 58 13.44 12.03 -1.35
N LYS A 59 14.22 11.05 -1.75
CA LYS A 59 14.43 9.83 -0.96
C LYS A 59 15.42 10.08 0.17
N ARG A 60 15.05 9.78 1.41
CA ARG A 60 15.94 9.86 2.59
C ARG A 60 17.27 9.14 2.38
N SER A 61 17.29 8.04 1.64
CA SER A 61 18.51 7.26 1.32
C SER A 61 19.54 8.00 0.46
N LYS A 62 19.19 9.15 -0.10
CA LYS A 62 20.11 10.03 -0.84
C LYS A 62 20.84 11.02 0.07
N TYR A 63 20.50 11.08 1.36
CA TYR A 63 21.06 12.02 2.33
C TYR A 63 21.97 11.31 3.33
N GLY A 64 23.06 11.99 3.72
CA GLY A 64 24.09 11.45 4.58
C GLY A 64 24.97 10.40 3.88
N ASP A 65 25.93 9.86 4.62
CA ASP A 65 26.79 8.80 4.14
C ASP A 65 26.27 7.45 4.66
N LYS A 66 25.60 6.70 3.80
CA LYS A 66 25.01 5.39 4.15
C LYS A 66 26.03 4.31 4.50
N TYR A 67 27.32 4.56 4.26
CA TYR A 67 28.42 3.66 4.61
C TYR A 67 29.15 4.09 5.90
N ALA A 68 28.80 5.26 6.45
CA ALA A 68 29.38 5.70 7.71
C ALA A 68 28.86 4.90 8.90
N ASP A 69 29.73 4.68 9.87
CA ASP A 69 29.34 4.08 11.14
C ASP A 69 28.26 4.92 11.83
N GLY A 70 27.17 4.28 12.24
CA GLY A 70 26.06 4.97 12.90
C GLY A 70 25.08 5.66 11.96
N TYR A 71 25.16 5.44 10.63
CA TYR A 71 24.14 5.96 9.71
C TYR A 71 22.74 5.47 10.11
N ASP A 72 21.80 6.41 10.22
CA ASP A 72 20.41 6.11 10.48
C ASP A 72 19.51 6.74 9.42
N LEU A 73 18.85 5.89 8.62
CA LEU A 73 17.88 6.31 7.60
C LEU A 73 16.69 7.08 8.21
N ALA A 74 16.29 6.75 9.44
CA ALA A 74 15.17 7.41 10.10
C ALA A 74 15.49 8.86 10.49
N ALA A 75 16.77 9.16 10.73
CA ALA A 75 17.24 10.49 11.07
C ALA A 75 17.45 11.42 9.86
N GLN A 76 17.44 10.86 8.64
CA GLN A 76 17.64 11.67 7.44
C GLN A 76 16.39 12.49 7.11
N THR A 77 16.59 13.78 6.81
CA THR A 77 15.51 14.71 6.43
C THR A 77 15.78 15.27 5.04
N PRO A 78 14.92 14.95 4.06
CA PRO A 78 14.98 15.54 2.72
C PRO A 78 14.83 17.06 2.77
N ASP A 79 15.63 17.75 1.97
CA ASP A 79 15.67 19.23 1.87
C ASP A 79 15.40 19.75 0.45
N GLY A 80 15.05 18.86 -0.49
CA GLY A 80 14.79 19.16 -1.89
C GLY A 80 16.01 19.02 -2.81
N THR A 81 17.22 18.83 -2.27
CA THR A 81 18.45 18.74 -3.07
C THR A 81 18.44 17.52 -4.01
N HIS A 82 17.82 16.43 -3.60
CA HIS A 82 17.70 15.18 -4.38
C HIS A 82 16.29 14.91 -4.88
N LYS A 83 15.44 15.93 -4.96
CA LYS A 83 14.10 15.83 -5.50
C LYS A 83 14.15 15.41 -6.98
N GLU A 84 13.39 14.37 -7.31
CA GLU A 84 13.22 13.91 -8.70
C GLU A 84 12.24 14.79 -9.47
N ASP A 85 12.41 14.92 -10.79
CA ASP A 85 11.56 15.77 -11.62
C ASP A 85 10.25 15.07 -12.04
N GLN A 86 10.19 13.74 -11.94
CA GLN A 86 9.00 12.96 -12.30
C GLN A 86 7.93 13.08 -11.21
N MET A 87 6.75 13.57 -11.61
CA MET A 87 5.56 13.55 -10.74
C MET A 87 4.98 12.14 -10.69
N GLU A 88 4.67 11.71 -9.49
CA GLU A 88 4.06 10.42 -9.20
C GLU A 88 2.67 10.57 -8.55
N ILE A 89 1.90 9.50 -8.54
CA ILE A 89 0.63 9.40 -7.81
C ILE A 89 0.67 8.25 -6.81
N GLY A 90 -0.02 8.41 -5.69
CA GLY A 90 -0.12 7.33 -4.71
C GLY A 90 -0.73 7.78 -3.39
N PHE A 91 -0.36 7.08 -2.34
CA PHE A 91 -0.83 7.34 -0.98
C PHE A 91 0.36 7.56 -0.05
N LYS A 92 0.13 8.32 1.02
CA LYS A 92 1.06 8.39 2.15
C LYS A 92 0.92 7.10 2.98
N ALA A 93 1.98 6.30 3.05
CA ALA A 93 1.93 5.01 3.75
C ALA A 93 1.50 5.14 5.22
N GLN A 94 1.87 6.23 5.90
CA GLN A 94 1.47 6.48 7.28
C GLN A 94 -0.03 6.75 7.41
N ALA A 95 -0.65 7.47 6.47
CA ALA A 95 -2.11 7.68 6.47
C ALA A 95 -2.86 6.35 6.24
N VAL A 96 -2.36 5.50 5.33
CA VAL A 96 -2.91 4.15 5.13
C VAL A 96 -2.74 3.29 6.38
N ARG A 97 -1.58 3.37 7.07
CA ARG A 97 -1.37 2.68 8.35
C ARG A 97 -2.44 3.05 9.37
N ASP A 98 -2.70 4.34 9.53
CA ASP A 98 -3.66 4.81 10.53
C ASP A 98 -5.08 4.30 10.24
N LEU A 99 -5.46 4.20 8.96
CA LEU A 99 -6.73 3.59 8.54
C LEU A 99 -6.77 2.08 8.78
N GLU A 100 -5.72 1.33 8.42
CA GLU A 100 -5.65 -0.11 8.67
C GLU A 100 -5.66 -0.42 10.17
N GLU A 101 -4.91 0.33 10.98
CA GLU A 101 -4.87 0.15 12.43
C GLU A 101 -6.20 0.47 13.11
N ALA A 102 -6.93 1.49 12.64
CA ALA A 102 -8.28 1.81 13.09
C ALA A 102 -9.28 0.68 12.80
N ALA A 103 -9.08 -0.06 11.69
CA ALA A 103 -9.85 -1.24 11.33
C ALA A 103 -9.34 -2.54 12.01
N GLY A 104 -8.30 -2.48 12.85
CA GLY A 104 -7.77 -3.63 13.59
C GLY A 104 -6.64 -4.38 12.89
N TYR A 105 -6.14 -3.89 11.75
CA TYR A 105 -5.06 -4.52 10.99
C TYR A 105 -3.71 -3.86 11.29
N LYS A 106 -2.88 -4.52 12.10
CA LYS A 106 -1.61 -3.96 12.58
C LYS A 106 -0.42 -4.77 12.08
N VAL A 107 0.67 -4.07 11.75
CA VAL A 107 1.95 -4.69 11.41
C VAL A 107 2.49 -5.52 12.57
N SER A 108 2.39 -5.02 13.81
CA SER A 108 2.83 -5.72 15.03
C SER A 108 2.19 -7.11 15.18
N ASP A 109 0.96 -7.27 14.74
CA ASP A 109 0.16 -8.48 14.89
C ASP A 109 0.31 -9.40 13.66
N LYS A 110 1.12 -9.02 12.67
CA LYS A 110 1.25 -9.68 11.35
C LYS A 110 -0.08 -9.78 10.61
N LYS A 111 -0.96 -8.81 10.81
CA LYS A 111 -2.28 -8.71 10.19
C LYS A 111 -2.41 -7.58 9.18
N ASN A 112 -1.34 -6.83 8.91
CA ASN A 112 -1.32 -5.76 7.92
C ASN A 112 -1.70 -6.29 6.52
N LEU A 113 -2.57 -5.58 5.83
CA LEU A 113 -3.10 -5.98 4.52
C LEU A 113 -2.34 -5.32 3.37
N THR A 114 -2.42 -4.00 3.24
CA THR A 114 -1.76 -3.25 2.16
C THR A 114 -0.42 -2.65 2.59
N LEU A 115 -0.26 -2.37 3.87
CA LEU A 115 0.94 -1.77 4.44
C LEU A 115 2.07 -2.79 4.62
N THR A 116 3.30 -2.35 4.46
CA THR A 116 4.51 -3.08 4.88
C THR A 116 5.43 -2.18 5.69
N LEU A 117 6.29 -2.80 6.49
CA LEU A 117 7.37 -2.13 7.19
C LEU A 117 8.64 -2.93 6.92
N SER A 118 9.74 -2.26 6.60
CA SER A 118 11.05 -2.90 6.41
C SER A 118 11.47 -3.68 7.65
N GLY A 119 12.30 -4.70 7.49
CA GLY A 119 12.75 -5.56 8.60
C GLY A 119 13.48 -4.79 9.72
N ASP A 120 14.12 -3.67 9.39
CA ASP A 120 14.75 -2.75 10.35
C ASP A 120 13.78 -1.71 10.96
N GLY A 121 12.50 -1.74 10.57
CA GLY A 121 11.46 -0.84 11.10
C GLY A 121 11.53 0.61 10.62
N LYS A 122 12.37 0.94 9.63
CA LYS A 122 12.66 2.33 9.26
C LYS A 122 11.89 2.86 8.05
N GLN A 123 11.32 1.96 7.23
CA GLN A 123 10.66 2.35 6.00
C GLN A 123 9.33 1.63 5.81
N TYR A 124 8.27 2.40 5.62
CA TYR A 124 6.97 1.90 5.20
C TYR A 124 6.90 1.73 3.69
N GLY A 125 6.15 0.73 3.24
CA GLY A 125 5.78 0.50 1.85
C GLY A 125 4.32 0.14 1.71
N LEU A 126 3.81 0.17 0.48
CA LEU A 126 2.44 -0.23 0.14
C LEU A 126 2.45 -1.31 -0.92
N LYS A 127 1.60 -2.32 -0.74
CA LYS A 127 1.30 -3.37 -1.72
C LYS A 127 0.10 -2.91 -2.54
N TYR A 128 0.36 -2.15 -3.61
CA TYR A 128 -0.71 -1.53 -4.40
C TYR A 128 -1.69 -2.54 -5.01
N GLU A 129 -1.23 -3.74 -5.36
CA GLU A 129 -2.08 -4.81 -5.88
C GLU A 129 -3.15 -5.27 -4.88
N ARG A 130 -2.90 -5.10 -3.59
CA ARG A 130 -3.85 -5.48 -2.53
C ARG A 130 -5.01 -4.50 -2.35
N PHE A 131 -4.93 -3.33 -2.95
CA PHE A 131 -6.09 -2.44 -3.02
C PHE A 131 -7.17 -2.95 -3.98
N VAL A 132 -6.83 -3.83 -4.94
CA VAL A 132 -7.81 -4.37 -5.89
C VAL A 132 -8.99 -5.08 -5.19
N PRO A 133 -8.78 -6.10 -4.32
CA PRO A 133 -9.91 -6.73 -3.62
C PRO A 133 -10.66 -5.77 -2.70
N ILE A 134 -10.01 -4.77 -2.10
CA ILE A 134 -10.66 -3.74 -1.29
C ILE A 134 -11.57 -2.86 -2.16
N LEU A 135 -11.10 -2.46 -3.34
CA LEU A 135 -11.90 -1.70 -4.30
C LEU A 135 -13.10 -2.51 -4.81
N VAL A 136 -12.94 -3.80 -5.07
CA VAL A 136 -14.04 -4.70 -5.41
C VAL A 136 -15.09 -4.72 -4.31
N LYS A 137 -14.67 -4.89 -3.04
CA LYS A 137 -15.58 -4.84 -1.89
C LYS A 137 -16.30 -3.50 -1.77
N ALA A 138 -15.58 -2.39 -1.95
CA ALA A 138 -16.17 -1.05 -1.92
C ALA A 138 -17.24 -0.84 -3.00
N ILE A 139 -17.01 -1.36 -4.21
CA ILE A 139 -18.00 -1.32 -5.31
C ILE A 139 -19.24 -2.16 -4.94
N GLN A 140 -19.06 -3.35 -4.36
CA GLN A 140 -20.17 -4.19 -3.91
C GLN A 140 -21.00 -3.50 -2.80
N ASP A 141 -20.36 -2.85 -1.85
CA ASP A 141 -21.02 -2.08 -0.80
C ASP A 141 -21.81 -0.90 -1.40
N GLN A 142 -21.22 -0.20 -2.36
CA GLN A 142 -21.89 0.91 -3.06
C GLN A 142 -23.09 0.43 -3.87
N ASP A 143 -23.01 -0.69 -4.57
CA ASP A 143 -24.11 -1.28 -5.33
C ASP A 143 -25.29 -1.66 -4.41
N ALA A 144 -24.99 -2.24 -3.24
CA ALA A 144 -26.01 -2.56 -2.23
C ALA A 144 -26.75 -1.29 -1.74
N ILE A 145 -26.03 -0.19 -1.54
CA ILE A 145 -26.63 1.11 -1.16
C ILE A 145 -27.52 1.65 -2.29
N ILE A 146 -27.03 1.62 -3.53
CA ILE A 146 -27.78 2.08 -4.71
C ILE A 146 -29.08 1.26 -4.87
N THR A 147 -28.99 -0.06 -4.76
CA THR A 147 -30.16 -0.96 -4.84
C THR A 147 -31.19 -0.63 -3.78
N SER A 148 -30.74 -0.44 -2.54
CA SER A 148 -31.64 -0.03 -1.42
C SER A 148 -32.31 1.31 -1.65
N LEU A 149 -31.55 2.30 -2.11
CA LEU A 149 -32.08 3.65 -2.42
C LEU A 149 -33.09 3.59 -3.58
N THR A 150 -32.81 2.86 -4.63
CA THR A 150 -33.69 2.68 -5.78
C THR A 150 -35.02 2.07 -5.35
N ALA A 151 -35.02 1.01 -4.52
CA ALA A 151 -36.24 0.41 -4.00
C ALA A 151 -37.07 1.39 -3.16
N ARG A 152 -36.42 2.23 -2.36
CA ARG A 152 -37.11 3.27 -1.54
C ARG A 152 -37.72 4.36 -2.41
N VAL A 153 -37.02 4.80 -3.45
CA VAL A 153 -37.56 5.79 -4.41
C VAL A 153 -38.79 5.20 -5.11
N THR A 154 -38.69 3.99 -5.67
CA THR A 154 -39.84 3.32 -6.33
C THR A 154 -41.04 3.21 -5.40
N ALA A 155 -40.84 2.90 -4.13
CA ALA A 155 -41.93 2.81 -3.16
C ALA A 155 -42.56 4.17 -2.81
N LEU A 156 -41.83 5.28 -2.98
CA LEU A 156 -42.37 6.63 -2.75
C LEU A 156 -43.12 7.20 -3.98
N GLU A 157 -42.81 6.65 -5.18
CA GLU A 157 -43.44 7.06 -6.43
C GLU A 157 -44.69 6.25 -6.78
N SER A 158 -44.97 5.19 -6.02
CA SER A 158 -46.16 4.32 -6.17
C SER A 158 -47.31 4.74 -5.28
#